data_e178a9ca8c61bf907d8eff56ceaeda31
#
_entry.id   e178a9ca8c61bf907d8eff56ceaeda31
#
_cell.length_a   1.000
_cell.length_b   1.000
_cell.length_c   1.000
_cell.angle_alpha   90.00
_cell.angle_beta   90.00
_cell.angle_gamma   90.00
#
_symmetry.space_group_name_H-M   'P 1'
#
loop_
_entity.id
_entity.type
_entity.pdbx_description
1 polymer ?
#
loop_
_entity_poly.entity_id
_entity_poly.type
_entity_poly.pdbx_seq_one_letter_code
_entity_poly.pdbx_strand_id
1 'polypeptide(L)'
;MDSREKKVIAYSLRCSYPHFDAVNGRTIEAFSIFKKGIRPEWEDPENRDGAGLTCRKSFSPNEVDRHWENMVFGIIGEMIDVSNEICGCRVIDKSKKGTQRTLFKLEIWLRTGRAEVGERIKKNLLDVLADGEGLKAKNLPEFEFKPHNVGMK
;
A
#
# COMPACT_ATOMS: atom_id res chain seq x y z
N MET A 1 -17.00 16.86 28.25
CA MET A 1 -15.81 16.00 28.43
C MET A 1 -15.66 15.15 27.19
N ASP A 2 -14.70 15.53 26.40
CA ASP A 2 -14.43 14.86 25.15
C ASP A 2 -13.58 13.62 25.44
N SER A 3 -14.22 12.50 25.75
CA SER A 3 -13.53 11.23 25.80
C SER A 3 -13.32 10.72 24.37
N ARG A 4 -12.43 11.38 23.64
CA ARG A 4 -11.87 10.75 22.45
C ARG A 4 -10.99 9.62 22.94
N GLU A 5 -11.60 8.46 23.15
CA GLU A 5 -10.83 7.24 23.25
C GLU A 5 -9.97 7.17 22.00
N LYS A 6 -8.69 7.42 22.17
CA LYS A 6 -7.72 7.14 21.10
C LYS A 6 -7.76 5.64 20.86
N LYS A 7 -8.51 5.24 19.85
CA LYS A 7 -8.55 3.85 19.44
C LYS A 7 -7.16 3.47 18.99
N VAL A 8 -6.48 2.68 19.79
CA VAL A 8 -5.15 2.16 19.42
C VAL A 8 -5.34 1.16 18.29
N ILE A 9 -4.87 1.53 17.10
CA ILE A 9 -4.89 0.64 15.95
C ILE A 9 -3.55 -0.09 15.91
N ALA A 10 -3.59 -1.42 16.05
CA ALA A 10 -2.40 -2.24 15.94
C ALA A 10 -2.20 -2.70 14.49
N TYR A 11 -0.94 -2.81 14.07
CA TYR A 11 -0.55 -3.27 12.74
C TYR A 11 0.38 -4.46 12.84
N SER A 12 0.37 -5.31 11.82
CA SER A 12 1.29 -6.44 11.66
C SER A 12 2.13 -6.25 10.42
N LEU A 13 3.45 -6.38 10.55
CA LEU A 13 4.37 -6.37 9.42
C LEU A 13 4.65 -7.80 8.97
N ARG A 14 4.55 -8.05 7.68
CA ARG A 14 4.85 -9.35 7.07
C ARG A 14 5.78 -9.19 5.87
N CYS A 15 6.68 -10.16 5.72
CA CYS A 15 7.53 -10.28 4.54
C CYS A 15 7.10 -11.51 3.73
N SER A 16 7.06 -11.37 2.41
CA SER A 16 6.81 -12.47 1.50
C SER A 16 8.07 -12.79 0.70
N TYR A 17 8.29 -14.08 0.45
CA TYR A 17 9.44 -14.57 -0.29
C TYR A 17 8.96 -15.36 -1.50
N PRO A 18 9.45 -15.08 -2.72
CA PRO A 18 8.99 -15.77 -3.93
C PRO A 18 9.37 -17.24 -3.94
N HIS A 19 10.60 -17.55 -3.55
CA HIS A 19 11.11 -18.90 -3.51
C HIS A 19 12.20 -19.03 -2.46
N PHE A 20 12.32 -20.22 -1.88
CA PHE A 20 13.46 -20.58 -1.07
C PHE A 20 14.60 -21.00 -1.99
N ASP A 21 15.65 -20.21 -2.05
CA ASP A 21 16.88 -20.56 -2.75
C ASP A 21 17.92 -20.97 -1.71
N ALA A 22 18.22 -22.25 -1.63
CA ALA A 22 19.17 -22.80 -0.65
C ALA A 22 20.62 -22.32 -0.91
N VAL A 23 20.91 -21.90 -2.14
CA VAL A 23 22.26 -21.45 -2.54
C VAL A 23 22.47 -19.96 -2.26
N ASN A 24 21.47 -19.12 -2.61
CA ASN A 24 21.57 -17.67 -2.55
C ASN A 24 20.81 -17.03 -1.40
N GLY A 25 20.16 -17.84 -0.57
CA GLY A 25 19.34 -17.36 0.53
C GLY A 25 17.95 -16.86 0.06
N ARG A 26 17.23 -16.22 0.99
CA ARG A 26 15.87 -15.71 0.72
C ARG A 26 15.93 -14.30 0.17
N THR A 27 15.27 -14.09 -0.96
CA THR A 27 15.06 -12.76 -1.52
C THR A 27 13.68 -12.26 -1.10
N ILE A 28 13.60 -11.08 -0.52
CA ILE A 28 12.33 -10.49 -0.12
C ILE A 28 11.58 -10.03 -1.38
N GLU A 29 10.38 -10.58 -1.57
CA GLU A 29 9.49 -10.19 -2.67
C GLU A 29 8.60 -9.02 -2.29
N ALA A 30 8.09 -9.02 -1.06
CA ALA A 30 7.13 -8.02 -0.63
C ALA A 30 7.23 -7.74 0.87
N PHE A 31 6.92 -6.49 1.21
CA PHE A 31 6.57 -6.10 2.57
C PHE A 31 5.10 -5.72 2.61
N SER A 32 4.42 -6.17 3.65
CA SER A 32 3.02 -5.85 3.90
C SER A 32 2.84 -5.37 5.33
N ILE A 33 2.11 -4.29 5.51
CA ILE A 33 1.67 -3.84 6.83
C ILE A 33 0.16 -3.70 6.80
N PHE A 34 -0.52 -4.50 7.60
CA PHE A 34 -1.98 -4.54 7.68
C PHE A 34 -2.44 -4.34 9.11
N LYS A 35 -3.63 -3.84 9.29
CA LYS A 35 -4.27 -3.78 10.61
C LYS A 35 -4.32 -5.18 11.20
N LYS A 36 -4.04 -5.29 12.50
CA LYS A 36 -4.01 -6.59 13.18
C LYS A 36 -5.33 -7.33 12.99
N GLY A 37 -5.25 -8.60 12.63
CA GLY A 37 -6.41 -9.45 12.36
C GLY A 37 -6.84 -9.46 10.89
N ILE A 38 -6.29 -8.59 10.04
CA ILE A 38 -6.55 -8.61 8.60
C ILE A 38 -5.33 -9.23 7.89
N ARG A 39 -5.57 -10.27 7.11
CA ARG A 39 -4.52 -10.90 6.29
C ARG A 39 -4.37 -10.18 4.96
N PRO A 40 -3.15 -10.08 4.41
CA PRO A 40 -2.93 -9.47 3.10
C PRO A 40 -3.36 -10.41 1.97
N GLU A 41 -4.58 -10.90 2.05
CA GLU A 41 -5.22 -11.82 1.11
C GLU A 41 -6.59 -11.25 0.74
N TRP A 42 -6.93 -11.27 -0.54
CA TRP A 42 -8.21 -10.72 -0.98
C TRP A 42 -9.41 -11.58 -0.51
N GLU A 43 -9.17 -12.84 -0.15
CA GLU A 43 -10.18 -13.74 0.42
C GLU A 43 -10.55 -13.38 1.87
N ASP A 44 -9.71 -12.60 2.57
CA ASP A 44 -10.04 -12.13 3.91
C ASP A 44 -11.37 -11.35 3.86
N PRO A 45 -12.33 -11.61 4.78
CA PRO A 45 -13.63 -10.92 4.76
C PRO A 45 -13.54 -9.39 4.75
N GLU A 46 -12.50 -8.83 5.38
CA GLU A 46 -12.28 -7.37 5.39
C GLU A 46 -11.82 -6.82 4.05
N ASN A 47 -11.25 -7.65 3.19
CA ASN A 47 -10.72 -7.25 1.89
C ASN A 47 -11.65 -7.60 0.73
N ARG A 48 -12.48 -8.61 0.91
CA ARG A 48 -13.26 -9.25 -0.18
C ARG A 48 -14.10 -8.27 -0.99
N ASP A 49 -14.82 -7.39 -0.32
CA ASP A 49 -15.73 -6.43 -0.95
C ASP A 49 -15.09 -5.05 -1.11
N GLY A 50 -13.80 -4.96 -0.88
CA GLY A 50 -13.03 -3.74 -0.94
C GLY A 50 -12.42 -3.45 -2.29
N ALA A 51 -11.38 -2.64 -2.26
CA ALA A 51 -10.66 -2.20 -3.45
C ALA A 51 -9.18 -2.02 -3.14
N GLY A 52 -8.40 -1.85 -4.19
CA GLY A 52 -7.00 -1.47 -4.09
C GLY A 52 -6.72 -0.18 -4.81
N LEU A 53 -5.84 0.63 -4.25
CA LEU A 53 -5.14 1.68 -4.96
C LEU A 53 -3.76 1.14 -5.31
N THR A 54 -3.45 1.05 -6.60
CA THR A 54 -2.27 0.36 -7.10
C THR A 54 -1.46 1.25 -8.03
N CYS A 55 -0.16 1.28 -7.82
CA CYS A 55 0.80 1.94 -8.70
C CYS A 55 1.91 0.95 -9.09
N ARG A 56 2.16 0.80 -10.38
CA ARG A 56 3.31 0.08 -10.91
C ARG A 56 4.23 1.05 -11.63
N LYS A 57 5.49 1.10 -11.24
CA LYS A 57 6.46 1.99 -11.85
C LYS A 57 7.89 1.47 -11.69
N SER A 58 8.75 1.86 -12.63
CA SER A 58 10.19 1.63 -12.54
C SER A 58 10.84 2.65 -11.61
N PHE A 59 10.52 2.58 -10.33
CA PHE A 59 11.18 3.41 -9.32
C PHE A 59 12.64 3.02 -9.17
N SER A 60 13.51 3.98 -8.91
CA SER A 60 14.81 3.66 -8.33
C SER A 60 14.63 3.11 -6.91
N PRO A 61 15.57 2.31 -6.39
CA PRO A 61 15.48 1.81 -5.02
C PRO A 61 15.28 2.91 -3.97
N ASN A 62 15.95 4.05 -4.13
CA ASN A 62 15.81 5.18 -3.19
C ASN A 62 14.41 5.82 -3.26
N GLU A 63 13.84 5.93 -4.46
CA GLU A 63 12.49 6.47 -4.64
C GLU A 63 11.44 5.56 -4.02
N VAL A 64 11.51 4.25 -4.26
CA VAL A 64 10.54 3.30 -3.70
C VAL A 64 10.64 3.24 -2.19
N ASP A 65 11.83 3.28 -1.63
CA ASP A 65 12.04 3.30 -0.19
C ASP A 65 11.38 4.54 0.44
N ARG A 66 11.59 5.71 -0.15
CA ARG A 66 11.00 6.96 0.34
C ARG A 66 9.48 6.92 0.25
N HIS A 67 8.92 6.47 -0.86
CA HIS A 67 7.47 6.37 -1.02
C HIS A 67 6.86 5.35 -0.06
N TRP A 68 7.53 4.22 0.13
CA TRP A 68 7.10 3.21 1.08
C TRP A 68 7.07 3.76 2.52
N GLU A 69 8.15 4.39 2.95
CA GLU A 69 8.22 4.99 4.28
C GLU A 69 7.13 6.05 4.49
N ASN A 70 6.97 6.97 3.55
CA ASN A 70 5.95 8.02 3.64
C ASN A 70 4.54 7.43 3.68
N MET A 71 4.30 6.38 2.89
CA MET A 71 3.01 5.70 2.86
C MET A 71 2.70 5.03 4.20
N VAL A 72 3.66 4.30 4.77
CA VAL A 72 3.52 3.64 6.06
C VAL A 72 3.29 4.67 7.19
N PHE A 73 4.11 5.70 7.25
CA PHE A 73 3.96 6.76 8.26
C PHE A 73 2.63 7.51 8.10
N GLY A 74 2.21 7.77 6.88
CA GLY A 74 0.94 8.42 6.61
C GLY A 74 -0.27 7.58 7.04
N ILE A 75 -0.19 6.26 6.90
CA ILE A 75 -1.24 5.34 7.35
C ILE A 75 -1.26 5.24 8.87
N ILE A 76 -0.11 4.99 9.49
CA ILE A 76 0.00 4.87 10.95
C ILE A 76 -0.37 6.18 11.64
N GLY A 77 0.03 7.31 11.08
CA GLY A 77 -0.29 8.64 11.58
C GLY A 77 -1.72 9.12 11.28
N GLU A 78 -2.54 8.30 10.65
CA GLU A 78 -3.93 8.62 10.28
C GLU A 78 -4.05 9.86 9.36
N MET A 79 -3.04 10.12 8.56
CA MET A 79 -3.02 11.23 7.61
C MET A 79 -3.68 10.89 6.28
N ILE A 80 -3.69 9.63 5.91
CA ILE A 80 -4.22 9.13 4.63
C ILE A 80 -5.63 8.60 4.81
N ASP A 81 -5.85 7.82 5.86
CA ASP A 81 -7.11 7.11 6.10
C ASP A 81 -8.21 8.08 6.55
N VAL A 82 -9.36 7.94 5.91
CA VAL A 82 -10.57 8.67 6.24
C VAL A 82 -11.61 7.64 6.69
N SER A 83 -12.06 7.72 7.93
CA SER A 83 -13.13 6.86 8.44
C SER A 83 -12.77 5.36 8.52
N ASN A 84 -11.49 5.04 8.77
CA ASN A 84 -11.04 3.67 8.99
C ASN A 84 -11.29 2.73 7.81
N GLU A 85 -11.03 3.21 6.61
CA GLU A 85 -11.25 2.45 5.37
C GLU A 85 -10.04 1.66 4.89
N ILE A 86 -8.83 1.99 5.35
CA ILE A 86 -7.61 1.31 4.93
C ILE A 86 -7.43 0.03 5.73
N CYS A 87 -7.29 -1.10 5.03
CA CYS A 87 -6.95 -2.41 5.64
C CYS A 87 -5.45 -2.55 5.83
N GLY A 88 -4.67 -2.08 4.86
CA GLY A 88 -3.22 -2.15 4.89
C GLY A 88 -2.59 -1.67 3.60
N CYS A 89 -1.28 -1.83 3.51
CA CYS A 89 -0.50 -1.49 2.33
C CYS A 89 0.60 -2.50 2.07
N ARG A 90 1.08 -2.53 0.83
CA ARG A 90 2.12 -3.44 0.38
C ARG A 90 3.08 -2.73 -0.57
N VAL A 91 4.34 -3.14 -0.51
CA VAL A 91 5.32 -2.88 -1.58
C VAL A 91 5.80 -4.23 -2.11
N ILE A 92 5.79 -4.40 -3.41
CA ILE A 92 6.14 -5.65 -4.07
C ILE A 92 7.23 -5.36 -5.10
N ASP A 93 8.30 -6.15 -5.05
CA ASP A 93 9.33 -6.13 -6.07
C ASP A 93 8.92 -7.05 -7.23
N LYS A 94 8.61 -6.46 -8.36
CA LYS A 94 8.26 -7.15 -9.60
C LYS A 94 9.41 -7.16 -10.61
N SER A 95 10.60 -6.75 -10.19
CA SER A 95 11.77 -6.72 -11.07
C SER A 95 12.12 -8.12 -11.55
N LYS A 96 12.46 -8.25 -12.83
CA LYS A 96 12.89 -9.53 -13.39
C LYS A 96 14.35 -9.74 -13.09
N LYS A 97 14.71 -10.93 -12.58
CA LYS A 97 16.10 -11.34 -12.41
C LYS A 97 16.83 -11.30 -13.74
N GLY A 98 18.06 -10.79 -13.72
CA GLY A 98 18.91 -10.69 -14.92
C GLY A 98 18.66 -9.49 -15.80
N THR A 99 17.70 -8.63 -15.47
CA THR A 99 17.50 -7.34 -16.14
C THR A 99 17.89 -6.21 -15.19
N GLN A 100 18.43 -5.13 -15.73
CA GLN A 100 18.74 -3.93 -14.95
C GLN A 100 17.52 -3.06 -14.68
N ARG A 101 16.36 -3.45 -15.20
CA ARG A 101 15.11 -2.71 -15.01
C ARG A 101 14.46 -3.09 -13.70
N THR A 102 14.28 -2.09 -12.83
CA THR A 102 13.48 -2.23 -11.63
C THR A 102 12.01 -2.03 -11.96
N LEU A 103 11.15 -2.80 -11.30
CA LEU A 103 9.71 -2.61 -11.35
C LEU A 103 9.16 -2.88 -9.96
N PHE A 104 8.51 -1.89 -9.39
CA PHE A 104 7.89 -2.01 -8.08
C PHE A 104 6.40 -1.73 -8.16
N LYS A 105 5.66 -2.37 -7.28
CA LYS A 105 4.22 -2.18 -7.13
C LYS A 105 3.95 -1.69 -5.72
N LEU A 106 3.29 -0.54 -5.60
CA LEU A 106 2.80 0.00 -4.35
C LEU A 106 1.28 -0.17 -4.30
N GLU A 107 0.77 -0.69 -3.20
CA GLU A 107 -0.66 -0.93 -3.02
C GLU A 107 -1.15 -0.40 -1.69
N ILE A 108 -2.35 0.17 -1.69
CA ILE A 108 -3.15 0.37 -0.49
C ILE A 108 -4.44 -0.43 -0.67
N TRP A 109 -4.79 -1.23 0.31
CA TRP A 109 -6.01 -2.03 0.30
C TRP A 109 -7.08 -1.37 1.15
N LEU A 110 -8.26 -1.22 0.56
CA LEU A 110 -9.41 -0.55 1.15
C LEU A 110 -10.51 -1.55 1.49
N ARG A 111 -11.20 -1.30 2.59
CA ARG A 111 -12.36 -2.08 3.02
C ARG A 111 -13.55 -1.90 2.07
N THR A 112 -13.68 -0.74 1.47
CA THR A 112 -14.81 -0.37 0.61
C THR A 112 -14.44 -0.43 -0.87
N GLY A 113 -15.41 -0.80 -1.71
CA GLY A 113 -15.34 -0.68 -3.15
C GLY A 113 -15.89 0.64 -3.71
N ARG A 114 -16.21 1.60 -2.86
CA ARG A 114 -16.79 2.90 -3.28
C ARG A 114 -15.74 3.81 -3.86
N ALA A 115 -15.93 4.22 -5.10
CA ALA A 115 -14.96 5.02 -5.85
C ALA A 115 -14.70 6.39 -5.21
N GLU A 116 -15.70 7.04 -4.64
CA GLU A 116 -15.54 8.35 -3.99
C GLU A 116 -14.65 8.29 -2.76
N VAL A 117 -14.69 7.19 -2.01
CA VAL A 117 -13.77 6.96 -0.89
C VAL A 117 -12.36 6.74 -1.41
N GLY A 118 -12.22 5.94 -2.45
CA GLY A 118 -10.94 5.70 -3.11
C GLY A 118 -10.27 6.97 -3.62
N GLU A 119 -11.04 7.86 -4.25
CA GLU A 119 -10.51 9.14 -4.73
C GLU A 119 -10.05 10.05 -3.59
N ARG A 120 -10.78 10.07 -2.48
CA ARG A 120 -10.41 10.86 -1.31
C ARG A 120 -9.12 10.35 -0.66
N ILE A 121 -9.01 9.05 -0.51
CA ILE A 121 -7.79 8.41 0.03
C ILE A 121 -6.61 8.62 -0.90
N LYS A 122 -6.81 8.48 -2.20
CA LYS A 122 -5.79 8.74 -3.22
C LYS A 122 -5.24 10.17 -3.13
N LYS A 123 -6.12 11.15 -2.98
CA LYS A 123 -5.71 12.56 -2.81
C LYS A 123 -4.83 12.73 -1.57
N ASN A 124 -5.26 12.19 -0.43
CA ASN A 124 -4.50 12.26 0.81
C ASN A 124 -3.15 11.55 0.68
N LEU A 125 -3.14 10.39 0.01
CA LEU A 125 -1.92 9.64 -0.27
C LEU A 125 -0.93 10.46 -1.09
N LEU A 126 -1.38 11.09 -2.16
CA LEU A 126 -0.51 11.89 -3.02
C LEU A 126 0.06 13.11 -2.27
N ASP A 127 -0.72 13.73 -1.40
CA ASP A 127 -0.24 14.83 -0.55
C ASP A 127 0.89 14.36 0.39
N VAL A 128 0.75 13.17 0.98
CA VAL A 128 1.77 12.58 1.85
C VAL A 128 3.02 12.20 1.05
N LEU A 129 2.86 11.62 -0.13
CA LEU A 129 3.99 11.23 -0.97
C LEU A 129 4.74 12.42 -1.55
N ALA A 130 4.07 13.56 -1.73
CA ALA A 130 4.70 14.80 -2.16
C ALA A 130 5.63 15.39 -1.10
N ASP A 131 5.47 15.00 0.17
CA ASP A 131 6.34 15.37 1.29
C ASP A 131 6.64 16.88 1.37
N GLY A 132 5.58 17.69 1.24
CA GLY A 132 5.69 19.15 1.31
C GLY A 132 6.22 19.83 0.05
N GLU A 133 6.61 19.11 -0.98
CA GLU A 133 7.06 19.67 -2.25
C GLU A 133 5.89 20.15 -3.14
N GLY A 134 4.66 19.82 -2.76
CA GLY A 134 3.46 20.26 -3.42
C GLY A 134 3.37 19.82 -4.88
N LEU A 135 2.75 20.65 -5.73
CA LEU A 135 2.57 20.37 -7.16
C LEU A 135 3.88 20.33 -7.97
N LYS A 136 5.01 20.63 -7.34
CA LYS A 136 6.33 20.57 -7.98
C LYS A 136 6.91 19.16 -8.01
N ALA A 137 6.31 18.22 -7.32
CA ALA A 137 6.74 16.82 -7.40
C ALA A 137 6.31 16.24 -8.76
N LYS A 138 7.11 16.51 -9.78
CA LYS A 138 6.86 16.11 -11.17
C LYS A 138 6.81 14.59 -11.39
N ASN A 139 7.11 13.80 -10.37
CA ASN A 139 7.25 12.34 -10.46
C ASN A 139 6.40 11.61 -9.42
N LEU A 140 5.25 12.17 -9.04
CA LEU A 140 4.33 11.47 -8.14
C LEU A 140 3.80 10.21 -8.80
N PRO A 141 3.72 9.08 -8.05
CA PRO A 141 3.14 7.86 -8.58
C PRO A 141 1.68 8.05 -8.96
N GLU A 142 1.26 7.42 -10.04
CA GLU A 142 -0.15 7.35 -10.41
C GLU A 142 -0.77 6.08 -9.83
N PHE A 143 -1.78 6.25 -8.99
CA PHE A 143 -2.51 5.14 -8.39
C PHE A 143 -3.82 4.93 -9.14
N GLU A 144 -4.11 3.66 -9.45
CA GLU A 144 -5.34 3.23 -10.08
C GLU A 144 -6.23 2.56 -9.05
N PHE A 145 -7.51 2.96 -9.01
CA PHE A 145 -8.51 2.34 -8.14
C PHE A 145 -9.11 1.12 -8.82
N LYS A 146 -9.02 -0.03 -8.16
CA LYS A 146 -9.59 -1.30 -8.66
C LYS A 146 -10.37 -2.01 -7.56
N PRO A 147 -11.69 -2.16 -7.71
CA PRO A 147 -12.45 -3.04 -6.82
C PRO A 147 -11.98 -4.48 -6.92
N HIS A 148 -11.90 -5.19 -5.78
CA HIS A 148 -11.41 -6.57 -5.75
C HIS A 148 -12.33 -7.55 -6.46
N ASN A 149 -13.63 -7.27 -6.54
CA ASN A 149 -14.64 -8.18 -7.10
C ASN A 149 -14.84 -8.11 -8.61
N VAL A 150 -14.15 -7.23 -9.32
CA VAL A 150 -14.39 -7.00 -10.77
C VAL A 150 -13.85 -8.15 -11.64
N GLY A 151 -13.10 -9.08 -11.11
CA GLY A 151 -12.55 -10.21 -11.87
C GLY A 151 -13.22 -11.54 -11.64
N MET A 152 -14.30 -11.62 -10.88
CA MET A 152 -14.90 -12.89 -10.44
C MET A 152 -16.22 -13.25 -11.11
N LYS A 153 -16.48 -12.69 -12.28
CA LYS A 153 -17.61 -13.12 -13.10
C LYS A 153 -17.17 -14.16 -14.11
#